data_c29ccdd57fbae861ca34baf4c1dd5006
#
_entry.id   c29ccdd57fbae861ca34baf4c1dd5006
#
_cell.length_a   1.000
_cell.length_b   1.000
_cell.length_c   1.000
_cell.angle_alpha   90.00
_cell.angle_beta   90.00
_cell.angle_gamma   90.00
#
_symmetry.space_group_name_H-M   'P 1'
#
loop_
_entity.id
_entity.type
_entity.pdbx_description
1 polymer ?
#
loop_
_entity_poly.entity_id
_entity_poly.type
_entity_poly.pdbx_seq_one_letter_code
_entity_poly.pdbx_strand_id
1 'polypeptide(L)'
;MINVTVFVDSGHNYHGIELLGHAGCADDYQEGQELVCAAVSALTLNMANSVEHFTEDRFTAEEEEERGLFRFHFSDKSSPEAALLMNSLIFGLQDIEDTYGEPYIKIRFEEV
;
A
#
# COMPACT_ATOMS: atom_id res chain seq x y z
N MET A 1 7.00 11.36 -5.10
CA MET A 1 6.73 9.97 -5.53
C MET A 1 6.33 9.13 -4.33
N ILE A 2 5.33 8.29 -4.49
CA ILE A 2 4.93 7.31 -3.47
C ILE A 2 5.78 6.07 -3.66
N ASN A 3 6.55 5.70 -2.65
CA ASN A 3 7.32 4.47 -2.65
C ASN A 3 6.56 3.40 -1.88
N VAL A 4 6.22 2.32 -2.56
CA VAL A 4 5.49 1.20 -1.99
C VAL A 4 6.45 0.03 -1.83
N THR A 5 6.51 -0.52 -0.62
CA THR A 5 7.28 -1.73 -0.34
C THR A 5 6.34 -2.80 0.17
N VAL A 6 6.29 -3.93 -0.53
CA VAL A 6 5.51 -5.09 -0.11
C VAL A 6 6.48 -6.10 0.51
N PHE A 7 6.22 -6.48 1.77
CA PHE A 7 7.06 -7.43 2.48
C PHE A 7 6.47 -8.84 2.34
N VAL A 8 7.26 -9.73 1.74
CA VAL A 8 6.86 -11.12 1.50
C VAL A 8 7.96 -12.06 1.99
N ASP A 9 7.61 -13.27 2.37
CA ASP A 9 8.61 -14.27 2.71
C ASP A 9 8.86 -15.23 1.54
N SER A 10 9.81 -16.16 1.71
CA SER A 10 10.17 -17.12 0.67
C SER A 10 9.02 -18.06 0.27
N GLY A 11 8.01 -18.20 1.14
CA GLY A 11 6.81 -18.98 0.85
C GLY A 11 5.69 -18.19 0.20
N HIS A 12 5.96 -16.94 -0.23
CA HIS A 12 4.99 -16.04 -0.82
C HIS A 12 3.87 -15.60 0.14
N ASN A 13 4.15 -15.62 1.44
CA ASN A 13 3.21 -15.11 2.44
C ASN A 13 3.48 -13.61 2.66
N TYR A 14 2.43 -12.82 2.69
CA TYR A 14 2.56 -11.39 2.96
C TYR A 14 2.77 -11.12 4.45
N HIS A 15 3.76 -10.29 4.75
CA HIS A 15 4.02 -9.80 6.12
C HIS A 15 3.47 -8.39 6.32
N GLY A 16 3.43 -7.60 5.26
CA GLY A 16 2.90 -6.26 5.36
C GLY A 16 3.18 -5.42 4.12
N ILE A 17 2.88 -4.14 4.25
CA ILE A 17 3.09 -3.16 3.19
C ILE A 17 3.42 -1.81 3.83
N GLU A 18 4.32 -1.08 3.19
CA GLU A 18 4.66 0.27 3.59
C GLU A 18 4.58 1.20 2.39
N LEU A 19 3.89 2.32 2.58
CA LEU A 19 3.82 3.38 1.58
C LEU A 19 4.44 4.63 2.20
N LEU A 20 5.33 5.28 1.45
CA LEU A 20 6.00 6.48 1.94
C LEU A 20 6.10 7.51 0.83
N GLY A 21 5.71 8.72 1.14
CA GLY A 21 5.79 9.86 0.24
C GLY A 21 4.45 10.27 -0.33
N HIS A 22 4.50 11.28 -1.15
CA HIS A 22 3.33 11.79 -1.88
C HIS A 22 3.59 11.66 -3.37
N ALA A 23 2.53 11.60 -4.18
CA ALA A 23 2.64 11.41 -5.62
C ALA A 23 3.44 12.50 -6.33
N GLY A 24 3.65 13.63 -5.67
CA GLY A 24 4.53 14.68 -6.13
C GLY A 24 4.99 15.49 -4.94
N CYS A 25 6.01 16.34 -5.11
CA CYS A 25 6.44 17.22 -4.04
C CYS A 25 5.69 18.55 -4.08
N ALA A 26 5.66 19.25 -2.93
CA ALA A 26 4.91 20.49 -2.78
C ALA A 26 5.35 21.58 -3.77
N ASP A 27 6.64 21.58 -4.11
CA ASP A 27 7.22 22.59 -5.00
C ASP A 27 7.10 22.21 -6.47
N ASP A 28 6.67 21.02 -6.78
CA ASP A 28 6.59 20.49 -8.13
C ASP A 28 5.23 19.88 -8.41
N TYR A 29 4.19 20.67 -8.12
CA TYR A 29 2.82 20.26 -8.33
C TYR A 29 2.55 20.01 -9.81
N GLN A 30 2.07 18.80 -10.12
CA GLN A 30 1.68 18.42 -11.46
C GLN A 30 0.21 18.02 -11.49
N GLU A 31 -0.44 18.29 -12.60
CA GLU A 31 -1.84 17.90 -12.81
C GLU A 31 -1.99 16.38 -12.66
N GLY A 32 -2.98 15.94 -11.91
CA GLY A 32 -3.22 14.53 -11.65
C GLY A 32 -2.57 13.97 -10.39
N GLN A 33 -1.65 14.71 -9.80
CA GLN A 33 -0.95 14.31 -8.58
C GLN A 33 -1.91 14.00 -7.42
N GLU A 34 -2.89 14.87 -7.22
CA GLU A 34 -3.90 14.67 -6.18
C GLU A 34 -4.76 13.45 -6.44
N LEU A 35 -5.04 13.19 -7.71
CA LEU A 35 -5.83 12.02 -8.10
C LEU A 35 -5.09 10.73 -7.76
N VAL A 36 -3.81 10.66 -8.05
CA VAL A 36 -2.99 9.49 -7.73
C VAL A 36 -2.93 9.29 -6.21
N CYS A 37 -2.67 10.35 -5.44
CA CYS A 37 -2.65 10.27 -3.98
C CYS A 37 -3.98 9.78 -3.43
N ALA A 38 -5.10 10.32 -3.92
CA ALA A 38 -6.44 9.94 -3.48
C ALA A 38 -6.74 8.47 -3.81
N ALA A 39 -6.39 8.02 -5.01
CA ALA A 39 -6.61 6.65 -5.44
C ALA A 39 -5.80 5.66 -4.60
N VAL A 40 -4.52 5.94 -4.39
CA VAL A 40 -3.65 5.10 -3.56
C VAL A 40 -4.16 5.03 -2.13
N SER A 41 -4.53 6.17 -1.54
CA SER A 41 -5.06 6.23 -0.18
C SER A 41 -6.36 5.45 -0.05
N ALA A 42 -7.27 5.60 -1.01
CA ALA A 42 -8.56 4.89 -0.97
C ALA A 42 -8.36 3.37 -1.00
N LEU A 43 -7.49 2.88 -1.89
CA LEU A 43 -7.22 1.45 -1.98
C LEU A 43 -6.54 0.91 -0.72
N THR A 44 -5.57 1.65 -0.20
CA THR A 44 -4.78 1.23 0.95
C THR A 44 -5.61 1.20 2.23
N LEU A 45 -6.37 2.26 2.49
CA LEU A 45 -7.25 2.33 3.66
C LEU A 45 -8.37 1.31 3.56
N ASN A 46 -8.92 1.10 2.37
CA ASN A 46 -9.94 0.08 2.16
C ASN A 46 -9.39 -1.31 2.50
N MET A 47 -8.17 -1.62 2.11
CA MET A 47 -7.56 -2.91 2.45
C MET A 47 -7.47 -3.08 3.97
N ALA A 48 -6.90 -2.12 4.67
CA ALA A 48 -6.73 -2.21 6.12
C ALA A 48 -8.07 -2.33 6.84
N ASN A 49 -9.04 -1.51 6.46
CA ASN A 49 -10.39 -1.56 7.03
C ASN A 49 -11.10 -2.87 6.71
N SER A 50 -10.87 -3.42 5.52
CA SER A 50 -11.45 -4.69 5.11
C SER A 50 -10.88 -5.86 5.90
N VAL A 51 -9.57 -5.87 6.12
CA VAL A 51 -8.94 -6.90 6.97
C VAL A 51 -9.55 -6.86 8.38
N GLU A 52 -9.69 -5.67 8.95
CA GLU A 52 -10.28 -5.52 10.27
C GLU A 52 -11.74 -5.96 10.32
N HIS A 53 -12.50 -5.61 9.29
CA HIS A 53 -13.96 -5.87 9.28
C HIS A 53 -14.32 -7.30 8.88
N PHE A 54 -13.63 -7.87 7.89
CA PHE A 54 -14.01 -9.15 7.30
C PHE A 54 -13.20 -10.35 7.78
N THR A 55 -12.10 -10.12 8.50
CA THR A 55 -11.25 -11.22 8.99
C THR A 55 -11.00 -11.05 10.48
N GLU A 56 -10.41 -12.08 11.08
CA GLU A 56 -9.97 -12.02 12.48
C GLU A 56 -8.45 -11.83 12.56
N ASP A 57 -7.81 -11.53 11.46
CA ASP A 57 -6.37 -11.33 11.43
C ASP A 57 -5.97 -10.11 12.25
N ARG A 58 -4.92 -10.30 13.05
CA ARG A 58 -4.35 -9.21 13.85
C ARG A 58 -3.26 -8.53 13.06
N PHE A 59 -3.23 -7.22 13.17
CA PHE A 59 -2.24 -6.41 12.48
C PHE A 59 -1.97 -5.12 13.25
N THR A 60 -0.87 -4.47 12.91
CA THR A 60 -0.59 -3.12 13.36
C THR A 60 -0.61 -2.19 12.16
N ALA A 61 -1.10 -0.99 12.34
CA ALA A 61 -1.11 0.02 11.29
C ALA A 61 -0.70 1.37 11.86
N GLU A 62 0.19 2.04 11.15
CA GLU A 62 0.62 3.40 11.49
C GLU A 62 0.35 4.31 10.31
N GLU A 63 -0.05 5.52 10.60
CA GLU A 63 -0.27 6.53 9.58
C GLU A 63 0.32 7.85 10.05
N GLU A 64 1.11 8.49 9.18
CA GLU A 64 1.65 9.81 9.44
C GLU A 64 1.45 10.64 8.18
N GLU A 65 0.43 11.50 8.22
CA GLU A 65 -0.03 12.25 7.07
C GLU A 65 1.04 13.20 6.52
N GLU A 66 1.80 13.83 7.39
CA GLU A 66 2.81 14.82 7.00
C GLU A 66 3.87 14.24 6.08
N ARG A 67 4.35 13.01 6.39
CA ARG A 67 5.33 12.32 5.55
C ARG A 67 4.69 11.46 4.46
N GLY A 68 3.36 11.35 4.46
CA GLY A 68 2.69 10.40 3.58
C GLY A 68 3.06 8.96 3.91
N LEU A 69 3.21 8.66 5.21
CA LEU A 69 3.57 7.32 5.67
C LEU A 69 2.32 6.53 6.02
N PHE A 70 2.24 5.33 5.48
CA PHE A 70 1.31 4.29 5.92
C PHE A 70 2.08 2.99 6.05
N ARG A 71 1.99 2.35 7.20
CA ARG A 71 2.68 1.08 7.47
C ARG A 71 1.70 0.09 8.06
N PHE A 72 1.58 -1.07 7.43
CA PHE A 72 0.67 -2.13 7.84
C PHE A 72 1.47 -3.44 7.96
N HIS A 73 1.37 -4.11 9.10
CA HIS A 73 2.04 -5.39 9.33
C HIS A 73 1.11 -6.38 9.99
N PHE A 74 1.04 -7.59 9.43
CA PHE A 74 0.34 -8.69 10.08
C PHE A 74 1.12 -9.13 11.33
N SER A 75 0.41 -9.41 12.42
CA SER A 75 1.03 -9.90 13.67
C SER A 75 1.39 -11.37 13.58
N ASP A 76 0.65 -12.13 12.78
CA ASP A 76 0.84 -13.56 12.56
C ASP A 76 0.72 -13.83 11.07
N LYS A 77 0.86 -15.10 10.67
CA LYS A 77 0.63 -15.50 9.28
C LYS A 77 -0.77 -15.09 8.85
N SER A 78 -0.89 -14.41 7.71
CA SER A 78 -2.17 -13.95 7.20
C SER A 78 -3.06 -15.14 6.81
N SER A 79 -4.37 -14.98 7.07
CA SER A 79 -5.36 -15.92 6.59
C SER A 79 -5.46 -15.84 5.06
N PRO A 80 -6.04 -16.86 4.40
CA PRO A 80 -6.27 -16.80 2.95
C PRO A 80 -7.12 -15.60 2.56
N GLU A 81 -8.09 -15.22 3.38
CA GLU A 81 -8.96 -14.07 3.13
C GLU A 81 -8.18 -12.76 3.20
N ALA A 82 -7.35 -12.60 4.22
CA ALA A 82 -6.51 -11.41 4.35
C ALA A 82 -5.47 -11.35 3.24
N ALA A 83 -4.91 -12.48 2.84
CA ALA A 83 -3.99 -12.55 1.72
C ALA A 83 -4.66 -12.13 0.41
N LEU A 84 -5.91 -12.51 0.21
CA LEU A 84 -6.67 -12.10 -0.97
C LEU A 84 -6.90 -10.59 -0.99
N LEU A 85 -7.22 -9.99 0.16
CA LEU A 85 -7.38 -8.54 0.27
C LEU A 85 -6.07 -7.81 -0.04
N MET A 86 -4.94 -8.34 0.43
CA MET A 86 -3.62 -7.78 0.12
C MET A 86 -3.30 -7.93 -1.37
N ASN A 87 -3.60 -9.08 -1.97
CA ASN A 87 -3.43 -9.29 -3.41
C ASN A 87 -4.24 -8.28 -4.21
N SER A 88 -5.47 -8.03 -3.79
CA SER A 88 -6.36 -7.06 -4.46
C SER A 88 -5.77 -5.64 -4.39
N LEU A 89 -5.24 -5.26 -3.23
CA LEU A 89 -4.58 -3.95 -3.08
C LEU A 89 -3.39 -3.84 -4.03
N ILE A 90 -2.50 -4.84 -4.01
CA ILE A 90 -1.29 -4.82 -4.83
C ILE A 90 -1.64 -4.76 -6.31
N PHE A 91 -2.64 -5.52 -6.73
CA PHE A 91 -3.12 -5.51 -8.12
C PHE A 91 -3.59 -4.11 -8.53
N GLY A 92 -4.35 -3.44 -7.67
CA GLY A 92 -4.80 -2.06 -7.91
C GLY A 92 -3.65 -1.06 -7.96
N LEU A 93 -2.67 -1.20 -7.05
CA LEU A 93 -1.50 -0.32 -7.04
C LEU A 93 -0.63 -0.52 -8.27
N GLN A 94 -0.47 -1.77 -8.74
CA GLN A 94 0.25 -2.06 -9.97
C GLN A 94 -0.42 -1.46 -11.20
N ASP A 95 -1.75 -1.44 -11.21
CA ASP A 95 -2.51 -0.81 -12.29
C ASP A 95 -2.27 0.71 -12.31
N ILE A 96 -2.22 1.33 -11.15
CA ILE A 96 -1.88 2.75 -11.03
C ILE A 96 -0.45 3.01 -11.50
N GLU A 97 0.49 2.15 -11.09
CA GLU A 97 1.89 2.26 -11.52
C GLU A 97 2.01 2.16 -13.03
N ASP A 98 1.32 1.21 -13.64
CA ASP A 98 1.34 1.01 -15.10
C ASP A 98 0.73 2.19 -15.84
N THR A 99 -0.30 2.81 -15.27
CA THR A 99 -1.02 3.92 -15.91
C THR A 99 -0.29 5.25 -15.77
N TYR A 100 0.22 5.54 -14.57
CA TYR A 100 0.82 6.84 -14.25
C TYR A 100 2.34 6.79 -14.12
N GLY A 101 2.88 5.71 -13.52
CA GLY A 101 4.31 5.48 -13.38
C GLY A 101 5.06 6.55 -12.60
N GLU A 102 6.35 6.66 -12.88
CA GLU A 102 7.15 7.75 -12.35
C GLU A 102 6.78 9.05 -13.08
N PRO A 103 6.74 10.15 -12.37
CA PRO A 103 7.26 10.39 -11.01
C PRO A 103 6.26 10.14 -9.87
N TYR A 104 5.16 9.46 -10.10
CA TYR A 104 4.07 9.37 -9.12
C TYR A 104 4.20 8.22 -8.14
N ILE A 105 4.50 7.01 -8.61
CA ILE A 105 4.47 5.81 -7.78
C ILE A 105 5.49 4.78 -8.27
N LYS A 106 6.10 4.07 -7.30
CA LYS A 106 7.00 2.96 -7.58
C LYS A 106 6.78 1.86 -6.55
N ILE A 107 6.61 0.63 -7.01
CA ILE A 107 6.35 -0.53 -6.17
C ILE A 107 7.56 -1.46 -6.20
N ARG A 108 7.96 -1.93 -5.03
CA ARG A 108 8.99 -2.97 -4.91
C ARG A 108 8.55 -4.03 -3.91
N PHE A 109 9.10 -5.22 -4.08
CA PHE A 109 8.88 -6.34 -3.18
C PHE A 109 10.17 -6.60 -2.41
N GLU A 110 10.05 -6.78 -1.12
CA GLU A 110 11.21 -7.06 -0.26
C GLU A 110 10.97 -8.37 0.47
N GLU A 111 11.94 -9.29 0.35
CA GLU A 111 11.86 -10.57 1.04
C GLU A 111 12.28 -10.39 2.49
N VAL A 112 11.51 -10.97 3.39
CA VAL A 112 11.77 -10.93 4.84
C VAL A 112 11.93 -12.32 5.42
#